data_f2ab438fdd2bae3b5ab6b120ec57b3bd
#
_entry.id   f2ab438fdd2bae3b5ab6b120ec57b3bd
#
_cell.length_a   1.000
_cell.length_b   1.000
_cell.length_c   1.000
_cell.angle_alpha   90.00
_cell.angle_beta   90.00
_cell.angle_gamma   90.00
#
_symmetry.space_group_name_H-M   'P 1'
#
loop_
_entity.id
_entity.type
_entity.pdbx_description
1 polymer ?
#
loop_
_entity_poly.entity_id
_entity_poly.type
_entity_poly.pdbx_seq_one_letter_code
_entity_poly.pdbx_strand_id
1 'polypeptide(L)'
;GLHADTLGVDGEFLNWLDYQEIAAWLNTENSGGVDSTTILAQLVDISPQIAQLRAVKDSAEIVALDKAARCAEAALCDLIDEKILAPGVTENEVAARLDYLMKIHGSECVSFETIVGTGANGALPHHSPDGTQISAGDLVVIDFGAVVDGYHSDCTHTFCIGDPQPWQKEISDIVWQAHQAAVAAVVPGI
;
A
#
# COMPACT_ATOMS: atom_id res chain seq x y z
N GLY A 1 25.72 27.03 -15.21
CA GLY A 1 25.72 26.21 -14.02
C GLY A 1 24.71 26.75 -13.01
N LEU A 2 23.95 25.90 -12.38
CA LEU A 2 23.10 26.27 -11.23
C LEU A 2 24.04 26.49 -10.03
N HIS A 3 24.10 27.72 -9.52
CA HIS A 3 24.73 28.00 -8.24
C HIS A 3 23.67 27.84 -7.14
N ALA A 4 23.63 26.68 -6.50
CA ALA A 4 22.78 26.44 -5.38
C ALA A 4 23.63 26.16 -4.13
N ASP A 5 23.33 26.85 -3.03
CA ASP A 5 24.00 26.65 -1.75
C ASP A 5 23.55 25.37 -1.04
N THR A 6 22.40 24.83 -1.44
CA THR A 6 21.81 23.61 -0.91
C THR A 6 21.20 22.76 -2.01
N LEU A 7 21.29 21.44 -1.85
CA LEU A 7 20.60 20.46 -2.66
C LEU A 7 19.64 19.66 -1.76
N GLY A 8 18.33 19.81 -2.03
CA GLY A 8 17.31 19.03 -1.33
C GLY A 8 17.29 17.58 -1.82
N VAL A 9 17.23 16.64 -0.90
CA VAL A 9 17.10 15.21 -1.17
C VAL A 9 15.94 14.61 -0.38
N ASP A 10 15.26 13.64 -0.97
CA ASP A 10 14.25 12.86 -0.23
C ASP A 10 14.96 11.75 0.53
N GLY A 11 15.18 11.97 1.83
CA GLY A 11 15.92 11.05 2.70
C GLY A 11 15.17 9.75 2.97
N GLU A 12 13.85 9.68 2.73
CA GLU A 12 13.07 8.45 2.90
C GLU A 12 13.29 7.47 1.73
N PHE A 13 13.62 7.98 0.53
CA PHE A 13 13.82 7.17 -0.67
C PHE A 13 15.29 7.06 -1.09
N LEU A 14 16.15 7.97 -0.62
CA LEU A 14 17.57 7.95 -0.95
C LEU A 14 18.28 6.87 -0.13
N ASN A 15 18.79 5.84 -0.78
CA ASN A 15 19.58 4.84 -0.08
C ASN A 15 20.99 5.36 0.28
N TRP A 16 21.67 4.66 1.20
CA TRP A 16 22.98 5.08 1.72
C TRP A 16 24.07 5.20 0.65
N LEU A 17 24.06 4.32 -0.34
CA LEU A 17 25.07 4.35 -1.42
C LEU A 17 24.87 5.55 -2.33
N ASP A 18 23.63 5.82 -2.75
CA ASP A 18 23.31 6.98 -3.57
C ASP A 18 23.63 8.28 -2.83
N TYR A 19 23.35 8.34 -1.52
CA TYR A 19 23.75 9.47 -0.69
C TYR A 19 25.26 9.69 -0.71
N GLN A 20 26.05 8.63 -0.55
CA GLN A 20 27.51 8.72 -0.59
C GLN A 20 28.03 9.16 -1.97
N GLU A 21 27.45 8.64 -3.05
CA GLU A 21 27.83 9.01 -4.42
C GLU A 21 27.54 10.49 -4.69
N ILE A 22 26.36 10.98 -4.33
CA ILE A 22 25.98 12.39 -4.49
C ILE A 22 26.92 13.28 -3.65
N ALA A 23 27.18 12.91 -2.39
CA ALA A 23 28.06 13.65 -1.51
C ALA A 23 29.52 13.68 -2.04
N ALA A 24 30.01 12.56 -2.56
CA ALA A 24 31.33 12.47 -3.18
C ALA A 24 31.40 13.33 -4.44
N TRP A 25 30.38 13.29 -5.31
CA TRP A 25 30.32 14.09 -6.52
C TRP A 25 30.33 15.61 -6.20
N LEU A 26 29.54 16.04 -5.24
CA LEU A 26 29.53 17.44 -4.77
C LEU A 26 30.92 17.88 -4.25
N ASN A 27 31.67 16.99 -3.63
CA ASN A 27 33.02 17.26 -3.13
C ASN A 27 34.11 17.27 -4.25
N THR A 28 33.94 16.48 -5.33
CA THR A 28 34.93 16.35 -6.42
C THR A 28 34.83 17.49 -7.41
N GLU A 29 33.64 17.94 -7.78
CA GLU A 29 33.44 19.11 -8.67
C GLU A 29 34.07 20.39 -8.08
N ASN A 30 34.23 20.47 -6.77
CA ASN A 30 34.83 21.58 -6.05
C ASN A 30 36.37 21.48 -5.91
N SER A 31 37.00 20.37 -6.33
CA SER A 31 38.46 20.15 -6.22
C SER A 31 39.23 20.57 -7.45
N GLY A 32 38.57 20.94 -8.54
CA GLY A 32 39.18 21.37 -9.81
C GLY A 32 39.36 22.89 -9.87
N GLY A 33 40.40 23.38 -9.27
CA GLY A 33 41.09 24.65 -9.35
C GLY A 33 40.56 25.76 -10.28
N VAL A 34 39.49 26.46 -9.91
CA VAL A 34 39.24 27.86 -10.32
C VAL A 34 38.47 28.54 -9.18
N ASP A 35 39.11 29.55 -8.59
CA ASP A 35 38.57 30.54 -7.67
C ASP A 35 37.76 30.05 -6.44
N SER A 36 38.29 30.35 -5.27
CA SER A 36 37.88 29.93 -3.93
C SER A 36 36.53 30.50 -3.41
N THR A 37 35.55 30.68 -4.30
CA THR A 37 34.21 31.17 -3.98
C THR A 37 33.11 30.16 -4.34
N THR A 38 33.44 28.92 -4.71
CA THR A 38 32.43 27.89 -4.99
C THR A 38 31.86 27.35 -3.68
N ILE A 39 30.64 27.77 -3.37
CA ILE A 39 29.89 27.31 -2.21
C ILE A 39 29.63 25.80 -2.38
N LEU A 40 30.12 25.02 -1.41
CA LEU A 40 29.79 23.60 -1.29
C LEU A 40 28.28 23.47 -1.06
N ALA A 41 27.52 23.00 -2.06
CA ALA A 41 26.11 22.71 -1.86
C ALA A 41 25.97 21.70 -0.73
N GLN A 42 25.21 22.05 0.30
CA GLN A 42 24.91 21.16 1.42
C GLN A 42 23.71 20.30 1.06
N LEU A 43 23.80 18.97 1.30
CA LEU A 43 22.63 18.10 1.22
C LEU A 43 21.69 18.38 2.40
N VAL A 44 20.43 18.62 2.09
CA VAL A 44 19.38 18.89 3.07
C VAL A 44 18.21 17.92 2.82
N ASP A 45 17.78 17.24 3.87
CA ASP A 45 16.59 16.42 3.81
C ASP A 45 15.33 17.30 3.64
N ILE A 46 14.57 17.04 2.57
CA ILE A 46 13.31 17.71 2.24
C ILE A 46 12.12 16.74 2.25
N SER A 47 12.27 15.53 2.81
CA SER A 47 11.18 14.54 2.92
C SER A 47 9.92 15.13 3.59
N PRO A 48 10.02 15.93 4.68
CA PRO A 48 8.84 16.54 5.29
C PRO A 48 8.08 17.49 4.36
N GLN A 49 8.80 18.25 3.52
CA GLN A 49 8.18 19.17 2.56
C GLN A 49 7.49 18.41 1.42
N ILE A 50 8.10 17.31 0.96
CA ILE A 50 7.51 16.43 -0.04
C ILE A 50 6.26 15.75 0.54
N ALA A 51 6.32 15.25 1.77
CA ALA A 51 5.17 14.66 2.45
C ALA A 51 3.99 15.64 2.57
N GLN A 52 4.26 16.90 2.90
CA GLN A 52 3.23 17.95 2.95
C GLN A 52 2.58 18.22 1.59
N LEU A 53 3.37 18.25 0.51
CA LEU A 53 2.83 18.42 -0.85
C LEU A 53 1.96 17.24 -1.26
N ARG A 54 2.35 16.03 -0.90
CA ARG A 54 1.61 14.78 -1.20
C ARG A 54 0.38 14.57 -0.31
N ALA A 55 0.30 15.22 0.85
CA ALA A 55 -0.83 15.06 1.78
C ALA A 55 -2.15 15.54 1.20
N VAL A 56 -2.14 16.64 0.44
CA VAL A 56 -3.33 17.20 -0.19
C VAL A 56 -3.33 16.84 -1.68
N LYS A 57 -4.23 15.93 -2.06
CA LYS A 57 -4.34 15.42 -3.43
C LYS A 57 -5.07 16.42 -4.33
N ASP A 58 -4.58 16.59 -5.54
CA ASP A 58 -5.30 17.32 -6.58
C ASP A 58 -6.40 16.46 -7.25
N SER A 59 -7.11 17.03 -8.21
CA SER A 59 -8.22 16.34 -8.87
C SER A 59 -7.77 15.16 -9.74
N ALA A 60 -6.58 15.21 -10.32
CA ALA A 60 -6.04 14.11 -11.14
C ALA A 60 -5.58 12.95 -10.25
N GLU A 61 -4.96 13.25 -9.12
CA GLU A 61 -4.54 12.28 -8.10
C GLU A 61 -5.77 11.55 -7.50
N ILE A 62 -6.85 12.29 -7.21
CA ILE A 62 -8.11 11.69 -6.72
C ILE A 62 -8.71 10.74 -7.76
N VAL A 63 -8.68 11.08 -9.05
CA VAL A 63 -9.13 10.18 -10.13
C VAL A 63 -8.28 8.91 -10.20
N ALA A 64 -6.97 9.01 -10.04
CA ALA A 64 -6.08 7.85 -10.05
C ALA A 64 -6.34 6.93 -8.83
N LEU A 65 -6.53 7.51 -7.63
CA LEU A 65 -6.90 6.76 -6.42
C LEU A 65 -8.25 6.04 -6.59
N ASP A 66 -9.28 6.70 -7.16
CA ASP A 66 -10.58 6.07 -7.44
C ASP A 66 -10.45 4.91 -8.42
N LYS A 67 -9.63 5.06 -9.49
CA LYS A 67 -9.36 3.97 -10.43
C LYS A 67 -8.68 2.78 -9.75
N ALA A 68 -7.68 3.02 -8.89
CA ALA A 68 -7.00 1.97 -8.16
C ALA A 68 -7.96 1.21 -7.23
N ALA A 69 -8.82 1.94 -6.50
CA ALA A 69 -9.85 1.33 -5.64
C ALA A 69 -10.84 0.49 -6.45
N ARG A 70 -11.37 1.02 -7.57
CA ARG A 70 -12.30 0.26 -8.44
C ARG A 70 -11.67 -0.96 -9.08
N CYS A 71 -10.39 -0.90 -9.42
CA CYS A 71 -9.65 -2.03 -9.96
C CYS A 71 -9.59 -3.17 -8.93
N ALA A 72 -9.26 -2.86 -7.69
CA ALA A 72 -9.22 -3.82 -6.59
C ALA A 72 -10.62 -4.39 -6.29
N GLU A 73 -11.65 -3.53 -6.20
CA GLU A 73 -13.03 -3.95 -5.97
C GLU A 73 -13.55 -4.90 -7.06
N ALA A 74 -13.31 -4.58 -8.34
CA ALA A 74 -13.71 -5.43 -9.46
C ALA A 74 -13.05 -6.80 -9.40
N ALA A 75 -11.75 -6.86 -9.07
CA ALA A 75 -11.03 -8.11 -8.89
C ALA A 75 -11.60 -8.97 -7.75
N LEU A 76 -11.98 -8.34 -6.63
CA LEU A 76 -12.62 -9.05 -5.53
C LEU A 76 -14.01 -9.59 -5.91
N CYS A 77 -14.80 -8.80 -6.66
CA CYS A 77 -16.10 -9.26 -7.16
C CYS A 77 -15.94 -10.50 -8.04
N ASP A 78 -15.00 -10.50 -8.97
CA ASP A 78 -14.72 -11.66 -9.82
C ASP A 78 -14.26 -12.87 -9.00
N LEU A 79 -13.40 -12.67 -8.00
CA LEU A 79 -12.95 -13.74 -7.09
C LEU A 79 -14.14 -14.42 -6.38
N ILE A 80 -15.11 -13.60 -5.93
CA ILE A 80 -16.33 -14.09 -5.26
C ILE A 80 -17.21 -14.85 -6.26
N ASP A 81 -17.40 -14.31 -7.46
CA ASP A 81 -18.23 -14.92 -8.50
C ASP A 81 -17.65 -16.27 -8.99
N GLU A 82 -16.33 -16.39 -9.01
CA GLU A 82 -15.61 -17.64 -9.29
C GLU A 82 -15.70 -18.67 -8.16
N LYS A 83 -16.23 -18.29 -6.99
CA LYS A 83 -16.36 -19.15 -5.79
C LYS A 83 -15.03 -19.75 -5.33
N ILE A 84 -13.96 -18.99 -5.44
CA ILE A 84 -12.62 -19.41 -5.00
C ILE A 84 -12.57 -19.53 -3.47
N LEU A 85 -13.34 -18.72 -2.73
CA LEU A 85 -13.42 -18.79 -1.28
C LEU A 85 -14.25 -20.03 -0.84
N ALA A 86 -13.62 -21.20 -0.88
CA ALA A 86 -14.26 -22.48 -0.61
C ALA A 86 -13.38 -23.40 0.23
N PRO A 87 -13.99 -24.32 1.03
CA PRO A 87 -13.23 -25.30 1.78
C PRO A 87 -12.28 -26.12 0.89
N GLY A 88 -11.02 -26.26 1.34
CA GLY A 88 -9.96 -26.99 0.66
C GLY A 88 -9.08 -26.14 -0.25
N VAL A 89 -9.47 -24.91 -0.59
CA VAL A 89 -8.62 -23.95 -1.29
C VAL A 89 -7.61 -23.36 -0.31
N THR A 90 -6.37 -23.15 -0.71
CA THR A 90 -5.31 -22.59 0.13
C THR A 90 -5.28 -21.07 0.08
N GLU A 91 -4.73 -20.44 1.11
CA GLU A 91 -4.49 -19.01 1.16
C GLU A 91 -3.67 -18.53 -0.05
N ASN A 92 -2.61 -19.28 -0.41
CA ASN A 92 -1.78 -18.99 -1.58
C ASN A 92 -2.58 -18.99 -2.89
N GLU A 93 -3.52 -19.94 -3.07
CA GLU A 93 -4.35 -20.00 -4.27
C GLU A 93 -5.29 -18.80 -4.36
N VAL A 94 -5.87 -18.37 -3.23
CA VAL A 94 -6.73 -17.17 -3.16
C VAL A 94 -5.92 -15.91 -3.50
N ALA A 95 -4.76 -15.72 -2.86
CA ALA A 95 -3.90 -14.57 -3.09
C ALA A 95 -3.45 -14.48 -4.55
N ALA A 96 -2.90 -15.58 -5.11
CA ALA A 96 -2.46 -15.62 -6.49
C ALA A 96 -3.59 -15.35 -7.50
N ARG A 97 -4.80 -15.83 -7.21
CA ARG A 97 -5.95 -15.57 -8.07
C ARG A 97 -6.39 -14.12 -8.02
N LEU A 98 -6.42 -13.52 -6.83
CA LEU A 98 -6.79 -12.12 -6.65
C LEU A 98 -5.78 -11.18 -7.33
N ASP A 99 -4.48 -11.45 -7.18
CA ASP A 99 -3.41 -10.69 -7.84
C ASP A 99 -3.55 -10.74 -9.36
N TYR A 100 -3.84 -11.93 -9.90
CA TYR A 100 -4.10 -12.09 -11.32
C TYR A 100 -5.33 -11.29 -11.78
N LEU A 101 -6.43 -11.32 -11.01
CA LEU A 101 -7.65 -10.57 -11.34
C LEU A 101 -7.41 -9.06 -11.28
N MET A 102 -6.70 -8.54 -10.29
CA MET A 102 -6.29 -7.13 -10.26
C MET A 102 -5.51 -6.75 -11.53
N LYS A 103 -4.61 -7.63 -12.00
CA LYS A 103 -3.87 -7.42 -13.24
C LYS A 103 -4.78 -7.37 -14.47
N ILE A 104 -5.80 -8.23 -14.53
CA ILE A 104 -6.81 -8.23 -15.62
C ILE A 104 -7.62 -6.94 -15.62
N HIS A 105 -7.94 -6.39 -14.44
CA HIS A 105 -8.66 -5.13 -14.29
C HIS A 105 -7.79 -3.88 -14.49
N GLY A 106 -6.50 -4.06 -14.83
CA GLY A 106 -5.63 -2.96 -15.25
C GLY A 106 -4.65 -2.46 -14.20
N SER A 107 -4.48 -3.20 -13.09
CA SER A 107 -3.44 -2.87 -12.13
C SER A 107 -2.05 -3.03 -12.72
N GLU A 108 -1.16 -2.08 -12.47
CA GLU A 108 0.26 -2.12 -12.84
C GLU A 108 1.01 -3.20 -12.04
N CYS A 109 0.70 -3.29 -10.75
CA CYS A 109 1.21 -4.31 -9.82
C CYS A 109 0.32 -4.32 -8.58
N VAL A 110 0.57 -5.25 -7.64
CA VAL A 110 -0.05 -5.20 -6.31
C VAL A 110 0.48 -4.00 -5.53
N SER A 111 -0.39 -3.40 -4.72
CA SER A 111 -0.06 -2.24 -3.88
C SER A 111 0.93 -2.61 -2.76
N PHE A 112 0.79 -3.81 -2.25
CA PHE A 112 1.61 -4.51 -1.26
C PHE A 112 1.38 -6.02 -1.42
N GLU A 113 2.14 -6.84 -0.70
CA GLU A 113 1.94 -8.29 -0.71
C GLU A 113 0.54 -8.63 -0.22
N THR A 114 -0.27 -9.26 -1.08
CA THR A 114 -1.65 -9.62 -0.76
C THR A 114 -1.70 -10.56 0.44
N ILE A 115 -2.46 -10.19 1.45
CA ILE A 115 -2.64 -10.97 2.68
C ILE A 115 -3.92 -11.79 2.55
N VAL A 116 -3.83 -13.08 2.80
CA VAL A 116 -4.99 -13.97 2.97
C VAL A 116 -4.77 -14.79 4.22
N GLY A 117 -5.58 -14.58 5.25
CA GLY A 117 -5.48 -15.32 6.51
C GLY A 117 -6.78 -16.04 6.85
N THR A 118 -6.76 -17.37 6.88
CA THR A 118 -7.92 -18.20 7.25
C THR A 118 -7.82 -18.69 8.70
N GLY A 119 -8.93 -18.75 9.40
CA GLY A 119 -9.00 -19.22 10.77
C GLY A 119 -8.03 -18.49 11.71
N ALA A 120 -7.07 -19.18 12.29
CA ALA A 120 -6.09 -18.60 13.22
C ALA A 120 -5.13 -17.59 12.55
N ASN A 121 -4.81 -17.79 11.27
CA ASN A 121 -3.95 -16.89 10.52
C ASN A 121 -4.59 -15.50 10.33
N GLY A 122 -5.91 -15.42 10.28
CA GLY A 122 -6.64 -14.15 10.21
C GLY A 122 -6.47 -13.23 11.44
N ALA A 123 -5.85 -13.71 12.51
CA ALA A 123 -5.50 -12.91 13.68
C ALA A 123 -4.11 -12.22 13.55
N LEU A 124 -3.36 -12.52 12.50
CA LEU A 124 -2.02 -11.99 12.25
C LEU A 124 -2.09 -10.85 11.22
N PRO A 125 -1.89 -9.56 11.63
CA PRO A 125 -2.09 -8.42 10.73
C PRO A 125 -1.21 -8.44 9.47
N HIS A 126 -0.02 -9.03 9.55
CA HIS A 126 0.94 -9.11 8.43
C HIS A 126 1.26 -10.57 8.10
N HIS A 127 0.21 -11.41 8.02
CA HIS A 127 0.36 -12.81 7.62
C HIS A 127 0.70 -12.90 6.13
N SER A 128 1.76 -13.62 5.79
CA SER A 128 2.02 -13.99 4.40
C SER A 128 1.23 -15.27 4.09
N PRO A 129 0.42 -15.29 3.01
CA PRO A 129 -0.35 -16.46 2.62
C PRO A 129 0.52 -17.70 2.50
N ASP A 130 0.02 -18.85 2.96
CA ASP A 130 0.74 -20.11 2.91
C ASP A 130 -0.13 -21.27 2.37
N GLY A 131 0.24 -22.51 2.64
CA GLY A 131 -0.50 -23.71 2.24
C GLY A 131 -1.69 -24.06 3.15
N THR A 132 -2.05 -23.20 4.12
CA THR A 132 -3.19 -23.40 4.99
C THR A 132 -4.48 -23.41 4.18
N GLN A 133 -5.29 -24.47 4.35
CA GLN A 133 -6.55 -24.64 3.64
C GLN A 133 -7.69 -23.97 4.39
N ILE A 134 -8.55 -23.31 3.65
CA ILE A 134 -9.81 -22.76 4.13
C ILE A 134 -10.70 -23.92 4.58
N SER A 135 -11.35 -23.78 5.74
CA SER A 135 -12.32 -24.73 6.29
C SER A 135 -13.72 -24.11 6.39
N ALA A 136 -14.74 -24.97 6.37
CA ALA A 136 -16.10 -24.51 6.61
C ALA A 136 -16.23 -23.90 8.02
N GLY A 137 -16.81 -22.72 8.12
CA GLY A 137 -16.96 -21.97 9.37
C GLY A 137 -15.81 -21.02 9.66
N ASP A 138 -14.73 -21.01 8.85
CA ASP A 138 -13.63 -20.05 9.03
C ASP A 138 -14.06 -18.62 8.72
N LEU A 139 -13.42 -17.67 9.41
CA LEU A 139 -13.28 -16.31 8.94
C LEU A 139 -12.02 -16.23 8.08
N VAL A 140 -12.15 -15.67 6.89
CA VAL A 140 -11.04 -15.42 5.97
C VAL A 140 -10.87 -13.93 5.84
N VAL A 141 -9.74 -13.40 6.28
CA VAL A 141 -9.34 -12.01 6.10
C VAL A 141 -8.56 -11.91 4.79
N ILE A 142 -8.94 -11.00 3.93
CA ILE A 142 -8.25 -10.69 2.68
C ILE A 142 -7.93 -9.21 2.69
N ASP A 143 -6.63 -8.89 2.63
CA ASP A 143 -6.11 -7.52 2.57
C ASP A 143 -5.27 -7.36 1.32
N PHE A 144 -5.64 -6.42 0.46
CA PHE A 144 -5.13 -6.32 -0.90
C PHE A 144 -5.27 -4.90 -1.46
N GLY A 145 -4.53 -4.62 -2.51
CA GLY A 145 -4.61 -3.34 -3.18
C GLY A 145 -4.00 -3.35 -4.57
N ALA A 146 -4.49 -2.48 -5.43
CA ALA A 146 -4.06 -2.30 -6.81
C ALA A 146 -3.28 -0.99 -6.97
N VAL A 147 -2.42 -0.93 -7.99
CA VAL A 147 -1.71 0.29 -8.40
C VAL A 147 -2.19 0.70 -9.78
N VAL A 148 -2.66 1.93 -9.93
CA VAL A 148 -3.07 2.51 -11.20
C VAL A 148 -2.54 3.94 -11.33
N ASP A 149 -1.89 4.24 -12.44
CA ASP A 149 -1.23 5.54 -12.69
C ASP A 149 -0.25 5.92 -11.55
N GLY A 150 0.42 4.91 -10.93
CA GLY A 150 1.31 5.07 -9.79
C GLY A 150 0.63 5.35 -8.44
N TYR A 151 -0.73 5.30 -8.36
CA TYR A 151 -1.50 5.49 -7.12
C TYR A 151 -1.98 4.14 -6.58
N HIS A 152 -1.94 4.01 -5.26
CA HIS A 152 -2.17 2.76 -4.55
C HIS A 152 -3.56 2.77 -3.91
N SER A 153 -4.28 1.65 -4.00
CA SER A 153 -5.43 1.35 -3.15
C SER A 153 -5.05 0.37 -2.06
N ASP A 154 -5.87 0.33 -1.02
CA ASP A 154 -5.72 -0.52 0.15
C ASP A 154 -7.12 -0.86 0.66
N CYS A 155 -7.43 -2.15 0.77
CA CYS A 155 -8.76 -2.62 1.09
C CYS A 155 -8.72 -3.95 1.82
N THR A 156 -9.37 -4.04 2.99
CA THR A 156 -9.51 -5.27 3.76
C THR A 156 -10.95 -5.73 3.82
N HIS A 157 -11.19 -7.00 3.51
CA HIS A 157 -12.49 -7.67 3.68
C HIS A 157 -12.37 -8.95 4.49
N THR A 158 -13.40 -9.25 5.27
CA THR A 158 -13.50 -10.51 6.03
C THR A 158 -14.73 -11.27 5.58
N PHE A 159 -14.53 -12.54 5.20
CA PHE A 159 -15.57 -13.44 4.75
C PHE A 159 -15.77 -14.57 5.76
N CYS A 160 -17.04 -14.99 5.96
CA CYS A 160 -17.35 -16.20 6.67
C CYS A 160 -17.64 -17.33 5.66
N ILE A 161 -16.99 -18.46 5.81
CA ILE A 161 -17.14 -19.61 4.90
C ILE A 161 -18.30 -20.50 5.38
N GLY A 162 -19.47 -20.27 4.81
CA GLY A 162 -20.73 -20.87 5.20
C GLY A 162 -21.56 -19.99 6.13
N ASP A 163 -22.42 -20.60 6.97
CA ASP A 163 -23.30 -19.87 7.87
C ASP A 163 -22.55 -19.33 9.09
N PRO A 164 -22.54 -17.99 9.33
CA PRO A 164 -21.80 -17.42 10.43
C PRO A 164 -22.41 -17.79 11.80
N GLN A 165 -21.55 -18.14 12.74
CA GLN A 165 -21.91 -18.36 14.14
C GLN A 165 -22.29 -17.04 14.84
N PRO A 166 -23.06 -17.09 15.95
CA PRO A 166 -23.46 -15.86 16.65
C PRO A 166 -22.31 -14.94 17.07
N TRP A 167 -21.20 -15.50 17.55
CA TRP A 167 -20.03 -14.73 17.95
C TRP A 167 -19.33 -14.04 16.75
N GLN A 168 -19.36 -14.65 15.56
CA GLN A 168 -18.80 -14.05 14.35
C GLN A 168 -19.61 -12.83 13.90
N LYS A 169 -20.95 -12.93 14.01
CA LYS A 169 -21.82 -11.77 13.74
C LYS A 169 -21.59 -10.65 14.74
N GLU A 170 -21.48 -10.98 16.03
CA GLU A 170 -21.22 -9.99 17.10
C GLU A 170 -19.90 -9.25 16.85
N ILE A 171 -18.81 -9.96 16.53
CA ILE A 171 -17.52 -9.32 16.20
C ILE A 171 -17.63 -8.45 14.95
N SER A 172 -18.28 -8.94 13.90
CA SER A 172 -18.50 -8.17 12.68
C SER A 172 -19.25 -6.85 12.95
N ASP A 173 -20.31 -6.90 13.78
CA ASP A 173 -21.08 -5.72 14.16
C ASP A 173 -20.23 -4.72 14.97
N ILE A 174 -19.38 -5.20 15.90
CA ILE A 174 -18.46 -4.35 16.67
C ILE A 174 -17.45 -3.67 15.75
N VAL A 175 -16.82 -4.41 14.85
CA VAL A 175 -15.84 -3.86 13.89
C VAL A 175 -16.51 -2.85 12.96
N TRP A 176 -17.71 -3.14 12.48
CA TRP A 176 -18.47 -2.23 11.64
C TRP A 176 -18.80 -0.91 12.35
N GLN A 177 -19.23 -0.97 13.62
CA GLN A 177 -19.48 0.23 14.43
C GLN A 177 -18.20 1.05 14.66
N ALA A 178 -17.08 0.38 14.95
CA ALA A 178 -15.77 1.04 15.10
C ALA A 178 -15.33 1.72 13.80
N HIS A 179 -15.49 1.04 12.65
CA HIS A 179 -15.20 1.60 11.32
C HIS A 179 -16.05 2.85 11.05
N GLN A 180 -17.36 2.78 11.27
CA GLN A 180 -18.25 3.95 11.07
C GLN A 180 -17.86 5.12 11.99
N ALA A 181 -17.50 4.85 13.23
CA ALA A 181 -17.06 5.88 14.16
C ALA A 181 -15.72 6.52 13.70
N ALA A 182 -14.80 5.72 13.21
CA ALA A 182 -13.52 6.20 12.67
C ALA A 182 -13.73 7.08 11.43
N VAL A 183 -14.55 6.64 10.46
CA VAL A 183 -14.88 7.42 9.25
C VAL A 183 -15.53 8.75 9.63
N ALA A 184 -16.45 8.76 10.60
CA ALA A 184 -17.11 9.99 11.05
C ALA A 184 -16.16 10.96 11.78
N ALA A 185 -15.08 10.45 12.37
CA ALA A 185 -14.07 11.27 13.05
C ALA A 185 -13.05 11.91 12.09
N VAL A 186 -12.93 11.43 10.85
CA VAL A 186 -12.01 11.98 9.84
C VAL A 186 -12.56 13.31 9.34
N VAL A 187 -11.91 14.41 9.75
CA VAL A 187 -12.23 15.76 9.28
C VAL A 187 -10.94 16.50 8.91
N PRO A 188 -10.99 17.51 8.01
CA PRO A 188 -9.80 18.28 7.65
C PRO A 188 -9.12 18.90 8.88
N GLY A 189 -7.80 18.72 9.00
CA GLY A 189 -6.99 19.31 10.06
C GLY A 189 -6.76 18.43 11.30
N ILE A 190 -7.25 17.19 11.29
CA ILE A 190 -6.87 16.19 12.31
C ILE A 190 -5.57 15.53 11.91
#